data_7f0972e3d61f6ea9d13b7bb59bd5828e
#
_entry.id   7f0972e3d61f6ea9d13b7bb59bd5828e
#
_cell.length_a   1.000
_cell.length_b   1.000
_cell.length_c   1.000
_cell.angle_alpha   90.00
_cell.angle_beta   90.00
_cell.angle_gamma   90.00
#
_symmetry.space_group_name_H-M   'P 1'
#
loop_
_entity.id
_entity.type
_entity.pdbx_description
1 polymer ?
#
loop_
_entity_poly.entity_id
_entity_poly.type
_entity_poly.pdbx_seq_one_letter_code
_entity_poly.pdbx_strand_id
1 'polypeptide(L)'
;IPKGDFVLKERDTIHVAISKKKLEESLLKLGIKRSKAKKIVIVGGSTTCDHLLTLLGSRGSEVAILERNADRCRELMEQYPKVNIIYAGGDNTLEVLEEEQVSKADMVISLTDRDETNLVISMYAWSCQIPSIITRVDKPEHLELLHKVNIDITVSPAESSALRAVRFLRGHEAEDAGKNMGKFYLLAGGMAEVMDFPAEGDFSCLDVPFMDKAFRLKKDVLIAAILRGGELIIPSGATAIRKGDRVIIASSRKNRIRSLNEILN
;
A
#
# COMPACT_ATOMS: atom_id res chain seq x y z
N ILE A 1 -5.08 12.02 -13.15
CA ILE A 1 -6.38 11.37 -12.89
C ILE A 1 -7.05 11.15 -14.24
N PRO A 2 -7.40 9.91 -14.61
CA PRO A 2 -7.98 9.60 -15.90
C PRO A 2 -9.38 10.20 -16.07
N LYS A 3 -9.71 10.57 -17.31
CA LYS A 3 -11.05 10.97 -17.75
C LYS A 3 -11.60 9.91 -18.71
N GLY A 4 -12.83 10.07 -19.19
CA GLY A 4 -13.48 9.09 -20.07
C GLY A 4 -12.79 8.86 -21.42
N ASP A 5 -11.96 9.80 -21.86
CA ASP A 5 -11.16 9.75 -23.09
C ASP A 5 -9.73 9.21 -22.89
N PHE A 6 -9.36 8.86 -21.63
CA PHE A 6 -8.03 8.37 -21.32
C PHE A 6 -7.85 6.92 -21.80
N VAL A 7 -6.79 6.68 -22.57
CA VAL A 7 -6.44 5.36 -23.09
C VAL A 7 -5.24 4.81 -22.31
N LEU A 8 -5.42 3.65 -21.68
CA LEU A 8 -4.34 2.93 -21.00
C LEU A 8 -3.31 2.45 -22.02
N LYS A 9 -2.05 2.60 -21.67
CA LYS A 9 -0.91 2.13 -22.46
C LYS A 9 -0.15 1.04 -21.71
N GLU A 10 0.63 0.28 -22.45
CA GLU A 10 1.57 -0.68 -21.86
C GLU A 10 2.50 0.04 -20.86
N ARG A 11 2.71 -0.59 -19.71
CA ARG A 11 3.50 -0.08 -18.58
C ARG A 11 2.86 1.06 -17.77
N ASP A 12 1.61 1.42 -18.02
CA ASP A 12 0.90 2.33 -17.12
C ASP A 12 0.65 1.65 -15.76
N THR A 13 0.92 2.36 -14.68
CA THR A 13 0.54 1.95 -13.33
C THR A 13 -0.84 2.50 -13.00
N ILE A 14 -1.78 1.64 -12.66
CA ILE A 14 -3.15 2.02 -12.31
C ILE A 14 -3.43 1.77 -10.83
N HIS A 15 -4.12 2.69 -10.19
CA HIS A 15 -4.67 2.53 -8.85
C HIS A 15 -6.18 2.33 -8.95
N VAL A 16 -6.67 1.21 -8.42
CA VAL A 16 -8.09 0.84 -8.57
C VAL A 16 -8.78 0.85 -7.21
N ALA A 17 -9.90 1.55 -7.11
CA ALA A 17 -10.78 1.50 -5.95
C ALA A 17 -11.76 0.33 -6.08
N ILE A 18 -11.66 -0.64 -5.18
CA ILE A 18 -12.49 -1.85 -5.21
C ILE A 18 -13.05 -2.12 -3.81
N SER A 19 -14.30 -2.54 -3.72
CA SER A 19 -14.86 -2.99 -2.44
C SER A 19 -14.20 -4.30 -1.99
N LYS A 20 -13.95 -4.45 -0.68
CA LYS A 20 -13.35 -5.67 -0.13
C LYS A 20 -14.11 -6.94 -0.51
N LYS A 21 -15.45 -6.86 -0.60
CA LYS A 21 -16.32 -8.00 -0.99
C LYS A 21 -16.10 -8.45 -2.44
N LYS A 22 -15.74 -7.53 -3.34
CA LYS A 22 -15.52 -7.80 -4.78
C LYS A 22 -14.04 -7.90 -5.15
N LEU A 23 -13.13 -7.82 -4.18
CA LEU A 23 -11.68 -7.75 -4.46
C LEU A 23 -11.20 -8.98 -5.24
N GLU A 24 -11.53 -10.19 -4.80
CA GLU A 24 -11.06 -11.43 -5.45
C GLU A 24 -11.62 -11.57 -6.86
N GLU A 25 -12.92 -11.33 -7.04
CA GLU A 25 -13.56 -11.36 -8.37
C GLU A 25 -12.95 -10.32 -9.31
N SER A 26 -12.71 -9.11 -8.82
CA SER A 26 -12.13 -8.03 -9.62
C SER A 26 -10.69 -8.31 -10.00
N LEU A 27 -9.88 -8.88 -9.09
CA LEU A 27 -8.50 -9.29 -9.38
C LEU A 27 -8.46 -10.40 -10.44
N LEU A 28 -9.36 -11.38 -10.34
CA LEU A 28 -9.48 -12.45 -11.35
C LEU A 28 -9.83 -11.89 -12.73
N LYS A 29 -10.75 -10.92 -12.82
CA LYS A 29 -11.09 -10.23 -14.08
C LYS A 29 -9.91 -9.44 -14.67
N LEU A 30 -9.02 -8.93 -13.81
CA LEU A 30 -7.77 -8.28 -14.22
C LEU A 30 -6.65 -9.28 -14.55
N GLY A 31 -6.92 -10.59 -14.50
CA GLY A 31 -5.91 -11.62 -14.73
C GLY A 31 -4.96 -11.85 -13.56
N ILE A 32 -5.19 -11.20 -12.42
CA ILE A 32 -4.35 -11.29 -11.23
C ILE A 32 -4.82 -12.44 -10.34
N LYS A 33 -4.09 -13.54 -10.35
CA LYS A 33 -4.32 -14.67 -9.45
C LYS A 33 -3.55 -14.44 -8.15
N ARG A 34 -4.27 -14.30 -7.03
CA ARG A 34 -3.65 -14.32 -5.70
C ARG A 34 -3.53 -15.76 -5.21
N SER A 35 -2.31 -16.25 -5.03
CA SER A 35 -2.04 -17.44 -4.22
C SER A 35 -1.63 -17.00 -2.81
N LYS A 36 -2.06 -17.76 -1.79
CA LYS A 36 -1.48 -17.58 -0.45
C LYS A 36 -0.04 -18.06 -0.49
N ALA A 37 0.89 -17.22 -0.05
CA ALA A 37 2.26 -17.64 0.16
C ALA A 37 2.28 -18.71 1.25
N LYS A 38 2.76 -19.93 0.90
CA LYS A 38 2.90 -21.05 1.83
C LYS A 38 4.25 -21.00 2.52
N LYS A 39 5.31 -20.75 1.76
CA LYS A 39 6.68 -20.61 2.26
C LYS A 39 7.13 -19.15 2.14
N ILE A 40 7.38 -18.51 3.29
CA ILE A 40 7.81 -17.11 3.39
C ILE A 40 9.21 -17.10 3.99
N VAL A 41 10.14 -16.43 3.32
CA VAL A 41 11.49 -16.21 3.83
C VAL A 41 11.67 -14.73 4.14
N ILE A 42 12.07 -14.43 5.36
CA ILE A 42 12.38 -13.08 5.85
C ILE A 42 13.89 -13.01 6.08
N VAL A 43 14.54 -12.01 5.51
CA VAL A 43 15.96 -11.75 5.76
C VAL A 43 16.12 -10.50 6.59
N GLY A 44 16.61 -10.67 7.83
CA GLY A 44 16.74 -9.64 8.85
C GLY A 44 15.70 -9.77 9.97
N GLY A 45 16.16 -10.14 11.16
CA GLY A 45 15.37 -10.33 12.38
C GLY A 45 15.15 -9.06 13.20
N SER A 46 14.97 -7.90 12.55
CA SER A 46 14.80 -6.60 13.22
C SER A 46 13.45 -6.49 13.95
N THR A 47 13.25 -5.42 14.72
CA THR A 47 11.95 -5.11 15.36
C THR A 47 10.81 -5.02 14.36
N THR A 48 11.08 -4.64 13.10
CA THR A 48 10.10 -4.69 12.01
C THR A 48 9.66 -6.13 11.74
N CYS A 49 10.58 -7.09 11.82
CA CYS A 49 10.26 -8.51 11.70
C CYS A 49 9.35 -8.97 12.84
N ASP A 50 9.60 -8.57 14.10
CA ASP A 50 8.72 -8.90 15.24
C ASP A 50 7.28 -8.41 15.01
N HIS A 51 7.13 -7.16 14.57
CA HIS A 51 5.80 -6.61 14.25
C HIS A 51 5.13 -7.37 13.11
N LEU A 52 5.90 -7.75 12.08
CA LEU A 52 5.38 -8.53 10.95
C LEU A 52 4.90 -9.91 11.40
N LEU A 53 5.70 -10.63 12.21
CA LEU A 53 5.33 -11.94 12.75
C LEU A 53 4.07 -11.86 13.62
N THR A 54 3.97 -10.85 14.46
CA THR A 54 2.77 -10.59 15.28
C THR A 54 1.52 -10.40 14.42
N LEU A 55 1.63 -9.66 13.32
CA LEU A 55 0.52 -9.41 12.39
C LEU A 55 0.19 -10.61 11.49
N LEU A 56 1.20 -11.40 11.11
CA LEU A 56 1.00 -12.63 10.35
C LEU A 56 0.23 -13.68 11.16
N GLY A 57 0.54 -13.80 12.46
CA GLY A 57 -0.11 -14.76 13.34
C GLY A 57 -0.06 -16.20 12.81
N SER A 58 -1.01 -17.03 13.23
CA SER A 58 -1.08 -18.45 12.82
C SER A 58 -1.77 -18.66 11.47
N ARG A 59 -1.36 -17.96 10.43
CA ARG A 59 -2.03 -18.03 9.11
C ARG A 59 -1.73 -19.28 8.28
N GLY A 60 -0.98 -20.25 8.85
CA GLY A 60 -0.68 -21.53 8.19
C GLY A 60 0.39 -21.44 7.11
N SER A 61 1.19 -20.35 7.07
CA SER A 61 2.38 -20.25 6.25
C SER A 61 3.59 -20.75 7.03
N GLU A 62 4.48 -21.45 6.36
CA GLU A 62 5.82 -21.76 6.86
C GLU A 62 6.68 -20.51 6.75
N VAL A 63 7.23 -20.06 7.88
CA VAL A 63 8.07 -18.86 7.94
C VAL A 63 9.49 -19.25 8.33
N ALA A 64 10.46 -18.83 7.55
CA ALA A 64 11.88 -18.92 7.88
C ALA A 64 12.46 -17.51 8.00
N ILE A 65 13.35 -17.29 8.98
CA ILE A 65 14.05 -16.02 9.18
C ILE A 65 15.54 -16.27 9.10
N LEU A 66 16.21 -15.54 8.22
CA LEU A 66 17.67 -15.48 8.16
C LEU A 66 18.15 -14.26 8.95
N GLU A 67 18.95 -14.48 9.97
CA GLU A 67 19.49 -13.42 10.83
C GLU A 67 21.00 -13.62 11.04
N ARG A 68 21.76 -12.52 10.94
CA ARG A 68 23.22 -12.54 11.06
C ARG A 68 23.75 -12.47 12.49
N ASN A 69 22.94 -11.98 13.42
CA ASN A 69 23.31 -11.85 14.82
C ASN A 69 22.89 -13.09 15.61
N ALA A 70 23.86 -13.82 16.16
CA ALA A 70 23.63 -15.06 16.90
C ALA A 70 22.79 -14.85 18.18
N ASP A 71 22.95 -13.72 18.88
CA ASP A 71 22.16 -13.40 20.06
C ASP A 71 20.69 -13.15 19.65
N ARG A 72 20.49 -12.41 18.57
CA ARG A 72 19.16 -12.17 18.03
C ARG A 72 18.48 -13.44 17.55
N CYS A 73 19.22 -14.36 16.95
CA CYS A 73 18.69 -15.68 16.60
C CYS A 73 18.14 -16.42 17.83
N ARG A 74 18.86 -16.38 18.96
CA ARG A 74 18.41 -17.01 20.20
C ARG A 74 17.13 -16.38 20.74
N GLU A 75 17.06 -15.04 20.77
CA GLU A 75 15.84 -14.32 21.17
C GLU A 75 14.63 -14.69 20.28
N LEU A 76 14.83 -14.73 18.98
CA LEU A 76 13.77 -15.08 18.02
C LEU A 76 13.31 -16.54 18.20
N MET A 77 14.20 -17.48 18.45
CA MET A 77 13.85 -18.88 18.73
C MET A 77 13.01 -19.03 20.00
N GLU A 78 13.32 -18.29 21.04
CA GLU A 78 12.57 -18.27 22.30
C GLU A 78 11.19 -17.64 22.10
N GLN A 79 11.12 -16.52 21.38
CA GLN A 79 9.89 -15.77 21.18
C GLN A 79 8.94 -16.39 20.17
N TYR A 80 9.48 -17.05 19.14
CA TYR A 80 8.71 -17.62 18.02
C TYR A 80 9.04 -19.09 17.75
N PRO A 81 8.70 -20.01 18.64
CA PRO A 81 9.13 -21.43 18.58
C PRO A 81 8.60 -22.20 17.35
N LYS A 82 7.67 -21.62 16.58
CA LYS A 82 7.12 -22.22 15.35
C LYS A 82 7.76 -21.67 14.08
N VAL A 83 8.66 -20.72 14.19
CA VAL A 83 9.36 -20.08 13.07
C VAL A 83 10.73 -20.72 12.91
N ASN A 84 11.12 -21.05 11.71
CA ASN A 84 12.45 -21.57 11.41
C ASN A 84 13.45 -20.41 11.44
N ILE A 85 14.36 -20.40 12.41
CA ILE A 85 15.40 -19.36 12.57
C ILE A 85 16.72 -19.91 12.07
N ILE A 86 17.30 -19.24 11.09
CA ILE A 86 18.53 -19.64 10.41
C ILE A 86 19.60 -18.59 10.70
N TYR A 87 20.71 -19.02 11.26
CA TYR A 87 21.87 -18.15 11.48
C TYR A 87 22.61 -17.94 10.16
N ALA A 88 22.60 -16.74 9.64
CA ALA A 88 23.28 -16.32 8.42
C ALA A 88 24.43 -15.35 8.75
N GLY A 89 25.34 -15.79 9.64
CA GLY A 89 26.51 -14.99 10.06
C GLY A 89 27.59 -14.95 8.98
N GLY A 90 28.26 -13.81 8.86
CA GLY A 90 29.32 -13.58 7.89
C GLY A 90 28.87 -12.84 6.63
N ASP A 91 29.76 -12.78 5.64
CA ASP A 91 29.51 -12.05 4.38
C ASP A 91 28.77 -12.91 3.32
N ASN A 92 28.41 -14.14 3.65
CA ASN A 92 27.92 -15.17 2.74
C ASN A 92 26.40 -15.29 2.70
N THR A 93 25.67 -14.18 2.82
CA THR A 93 24.20 -14.20 2.82
C THR A 93 23.62 -14.94 1.60
N LEU A 94 24.21 -14.80 0.41
CA LEU A 94 23.74 -15.46 -0.80
C LEU A 94 23.93 -16.98 -0.76
N GLU A 95 25.05 -17.48 -0.23
CA GLU A 95 25.30 -18.92 -0.06
C GLU A 95 24.25 -19.53 0.87
N VAL A 96 23.95 -18.88 2.01
CA VAL A 96 22.89 -19.34 2.92
C VAL A 96 21.52 -19.35 2.24
N LEU A 97 21.21 -18.34 1.38
CA LEU A 97 19.96 -18.33 0.62
C LEU A 97 19.86 -19.53 -0.34
N GLU A 98 20.98 -19.96 -0.93
CA GLU A 98 21.03 -21.13 -1.81
C GLU A 98 20.93 -22.45 -1.03
N GLU A 99 21.69 -22.60 0.05
CA GLU A 99 21.66 -23.79 0.91
C GLU A 99 20.27 -24.04 1.50
N GLU A 100 19.60 -22.98 1.96
CA GLU A 100 18.23 -23.04 2.50
C GLU A 100 17.14 -23.12 1.42
N GLN A 101 17.54 -23.28 0.17
CA GLN A 101 16.63 -23.40 -0.97
C GLN A 101 15.57 -22.29 -1.02
N VAL A 102 16.00 -21.06 -0.80
CA VAL A 102 15.11 -19.88 -0.82
C VAL A 102 14.46 -19.69 -2.17
N SER A 103 15.09 -20.21 -3.25
CA SER A 103 14.51 -20.26 -4.61
C SER A 103 13.15 -20.98 -4.69
N LYS A 104 12.79 -21.80 -3.69
CA LYS A 104 11.49 -22.49 -3.60
C LYS A 104 10.47 -21.74 -2.75
N ALA A 105 10.78 -20.53 -2.28
CA ALA A 105 9.85 -19.72 -1.51
C ALA A 105 8.77 -19.12 -2.41
N ASP A 106 7.57 -18.92 -1.85
CA ASP A 106 6.51 -18.16 -2.51
C ASP A 106 6.68 -16.66 -2.32
N MET A 107 7.40 -16.27 -1.24
CA MET A 107 7.64 -14.87 -0.89
C MET A 107 8.98 -14.70 -0.20
N VAL A 108 9.72 -13.67 -0.59
CA VAL A 108 10.93 -13.19 0.08
C VAL A 108 10.73 -11.77 0.57
N ILE A 109 11.08 -11.51 1.81
CA ILE A 109 10.98 -10.19 2.44
C ILE A 109 12.37 -9.81 2.98
N SER A 110 13.00 -8.81 2.39
CA SER A 110 14.28 -8.29 2.84
C SER A 110 14.07 -7.09 3.77
N LEU A 111 14.42 -7.26 5.07
CA LEU A 111 14.19 -6.32 6.15
C LEU A 111 15.46 -5.96 6.94
N THR A 112 16.63 -6.14 6.33
CA THR A 112 17.88 -5.76 7.00
C THR A 112 17.97 -4.24 7.20
N ASP A 113 18.91 -3.78 7.98
CA ASP A 113 19.19 -2.37 8.22
C ASP A 113 20.01 -1.70 7.08
N ARG A 114 20.40 -2.47 6.05
CA ARG A 114 21.22 -2.00 4.92
C ARG A 114 20.48 -2.15 3.61
N ASP A 115 20.18 -1.04 2.97
CA ASP A 115 19.51 -0.99 1.67
C ASP A 115 20.24 -1.82 0.61
N GLU A 116 21.60 -1.72 0.57
CA GLU A 116 22.42 -2.42 -0.42
C GLU A 116 22.27 -3.95 -0.27
N THR A 117 22.21 -4.45 0.96
CA THR A 117 21.98 -5.87 1.25
C THR A 117 20.56 -6.27 0.81
N ASN A 118 19.56 -5.44 1.12
CA ASN A 118 18.18 -5.69 0.74
C ASN A 118 18.02 -5.71 -0.79
N LEU A 119 18.71 -4.83 -1.51
CA LEU A 119 18.74 -4.82 -2.96
C LEU A 119 19.31 -6.13 -3.53
N VAL A 120 20.48 -6.59 -3.03
CA VAL A 120 21.12 -7.81 -3.50
C VAL A 120 20.23 -9.03 -3.27
N ILE A 121 19.62 -9.15 -2.07
CA ILE A 121 18.69 -10.24 -1.74
C ILE A 121 17.48 -10.22 -2.69
N SER A 122 16.93 -9.04 -2.96
CA SER A 122 15.76 -8.91 -3.82
C SER A 122 16.07 -9.21 -5.27
N MET A 123 17.26 -8.83 -5.76
CA MET A 123 17.74 -9.19 -7.10
C MET A 123 17.97 -10.70 -7.23
N TYR A 124 18.51 -11.35 -6.20
CA TYR A 124 18.62 -12.80 -6.15
C TYR A 124 17.23 -13.46 -6.20
N ALA A 125 16.30 -13.02 -5.36
CA ALA A 125 14.93 -13.53 -5.36
C ALA A 125 14.23 -13.34 -6.72
N TRP A 126 14.46 -12.22 -7.37
CA TRP A 126 13.95 -11.95 -8.73
C TRP A 126 14.56 -12.88 -9.77
N SER A 127 15.88 -13.14 -9.71
CA SER A 127 16.55 -14.07 -10.63
C SER A 127 16.04 -15.49 -10.48
N CYS A 128 15.63 -15.89 -9.26
CA CYS A 128 14.98 -17.17 -8.97
C CYS A 128 13.48 -17.19 -9.32
N GLN A 129 12.93 -16.12 -9.89
CA GLN A 129 11.52 -16.00 -10.28
C GLN A 129 10.54 -16.20 -9.11
N ILE A 130 10.92 -15.75 -7.90
CA ILE A 130 10.06 -15.84 -6.74
C ILE A 130 8.83 -14.94 -6.95
N PRO A 131 7.60 -15.47 -6.74
CA PRO A 131 6.36 -14.79 -7.12
C PRO A 131 6.10 -13.46 -6.39
N SER A 132 6.64 -13.31 -5.17
CA SER A 132 6.42 -12.11 -4.37
C SER A 132 7.70 -11.69 -3.68
N ILE A 133 8.15 -10.47 -3.94
CA ILE A 133 9.36 -9.90 -3.34
C ILE A 133 8.97 -8.59 -2.67
N ILE A 134 9.31 -8.45 -1.38
CA ILE A 134 9.10 -7.22 -0.61
C ILE A 134 10.45 -6.73 -0.13
N THR A 135 10.79 -5.49 -0.45
CA THR A 135 12.11 -4.92 -0.16
C THR A 135 11.99 -3.69 0.72
N ARG A 136 12.65 -3.70 1.86
CA ARG A 136 12.84 -2.48 2.64
C ARG A 136 13.91 -1.62 1.99
N VAL A 137 13.56 -0.36 1.74
CA VAL A 137 14.47 0.64 1.15
C VAL A 137 14.19 1.98 1.79
N ASP A 138 15.20 2.62 2.34
CA ASP A 138 15.09 3.92 2.99
C ASP A 138 15.61 5.07 2.07
N LYS A 139 16.49 4.77 1.11
CA LYS A 139 17.06 5.77 0.18
C LYS A 139 16.27 5.85 -1.13
N PRO A 140 15.81 7.04 -1.55
CA PRO A 140 15.03 7.21 -2.78
C PRO A 140 15.71 6.72 -4.06
N GLU A 141 17.03 6.88 -4.16
CA GLU A 141 17.82 6.42 -5.31
C GLU A 141 17.79 4.91 -5.50
N HIS A 142 17.64 4.14 -4.43
CA HIS A 142 17.52 2.69 -4.48
C HIS A 142 16.15 2.24 -4.95
N LEU A 143 15.10 3.03 -4.70
CA LEU A 143 13.76 2.76 -5.21
C LEU A 143 13.72 2.75 -6.73
N GLU A 144 14.41 3.72 -7.38
CA GLU A 144 14.49 3.80 -8.85
C GLU A 144 15.15 2.56 -9.47
N LEU A 145 16.16 1.99 -8.77
CA LEU A 145 16.83 0.78 -9.24
C LEU A 145 15.89 -0.43 -9.21
N LEU A 146 15.13 -0.60 -8.12
CA LEU A 146 14.17 -1.70 -7.98
C LEU A 146 13.05 -1.63 -9.02
N HIS A 147 12.53 -0.45 -9.30
CA HIS A 147 11.53 -0.25 -10.34
C HIS A 147 12.03 -0.66 -11.74
N LYS A 148 13.31 -0.40 -12.06
CA LYS A 148 13.90 -0.82 -13.33
C LYS A 148 13.96 -2.33 -13.53
N VAL A 149 13.99 -3.11 -12.45
CA VAL A 149 13.98 -4.58 -12.48
C VAL A 149 12.61 -5.17 -12.11
N ASN A 150 11.54 -4.36 -12.13
CA ASN A 150 10.16 -4.75 -11.84
C ASN A 150 9.98 -5.35 -10.42
N ILE A 151 10.72 -4.87 -9.44
CA ILE A 151 10.49 -5.14 -8.02
C ILE A 151 9.72 -3.97 -7.45
N ASP A 152 8.37 -4.07 -7.47
CA ASP A 152 7.49 -2.95 -7.21
C ASP A 152 7.02 -2.85 -5.75
N ILE A 153 7.19 -3.92 -4.96
CA ILE A 153 6.75 -3.89 -3.56
C ILE A 153 7.91 -3.46 -2.68
N THR A 154 7.98 -2.17 -2.47
CA THR A 154 8.98 -1.54 -1.58
C THR A 154 8.33 -0.98 -0.33
N VAL A 155 9.04 -1.01 0.78
CA VAL A 155 8.60 -0.48 2.07
C VAL A 155 9.69 0.39 2.65
N SER A 156 9.38 1.65 2.92
CA SER A 156 10.24 2.56 3.70
C SER A 156 9.58 2.84 5.06
N PRO A 157 10.16 2.39 6.17
CA PRO A 157 9.67 2.71 7.51
C PRO A 157 9.67 4.21 7.79
N ALA A 158 10.69 4.92 7.31
CA ALA A 158 10.82 6.37 7.46
C ALA A 158 9.68 7.10 6.73
N GLU A 159 9.43 6.76 5.45
CA GLU A 159 8.34 7.32 4.67
C GLU A 159 6.98 6.97 5.28
N SER A 160 6.77 5.72 5.69
CA SER A 160 5.53 5.26 6.32
C SER A 160 5.23 6.04 7.60
N SER A 161 6.26 6.32 8.42
CA SER A 161 6.15 7.11 9.65
C SER A 161 5.87 8.58 9.35
N ALA A 162 6.56 9.17 8.38
CA ALA A 162 6.34 10.54 7.94
C ALA A 162 4.92 10.74 7.39
N LEU A 163 4.44 9.81 6.56
CA LEU A 163 3.07 9.81 6.04
C LEU A 163 2.03 9.71 7.17
N ARG A 164 2.30 8.91 8.20
CA ARG A 164 1.42 8.81 9.36
C ARG A 164 1.35 10.13 10.14
N ALA A 165 2.49 10.80 10.32
CA ALA A 165 2.55 12.12 10.96
C ALA A 165 1.79 13.18 10.13
N VAL A 166 1.99 13.21 8.81
CA VAL A 166 1.26 14.12 7.91
C VAL A 166 -0.24 13.87 7.96
N ARG A 167 -0.68 12.60 8.00
CA ARG A 167 -2.11 12.27 8.15
C ARG A 167 -2.69 12.82 9.45
N PHE A 168 -1.96 12.66 10.55
CA PHE A 168 -2.37 13.15 11.85
C PHE A 168 -2.50 14.68 11.86
N LEU A 169 -1.49 15.39 11.37
CA LEU A 169 -1.50 16.85 11.29
C LEU A 169 -2.65 17.38 10.42
N ARG A 170 -2.85 16.79 9.23
CA ARG A 170 -3.95 17.20 8.35
C ARG A 170 -5.33 16.85 8.93
N GLY A 171 -5.45 15.75 9.68
CA GLY A 171 -6.66 15.42 10.42
C GLY A 171 -7.00 16.50 11.44
N HIS A 172 -6.04 16.95 12.23
CA HIS A 172 -6.24 18.03 13.19
C HIS A 172 -6.55 19.39 12.54
N GLU A 173 -5.83 19.77 11.47
CA GLU A 173 -6.16 20.99 10.72
C GLU A 173 -7.60 20.98 10.18
N ALA A 174 -8.10 19.82 9.81
CA ALA A 174 -9.48 19.66 9.35
C ALA A 174 -10.50 19.70 10.50
N GLU A 175 -10.16 19.13 11.66
CA GLU A 175 -10.98 19.20 12.88
C GLU A 175 -11.07 20.63 13.42
N ASP A 176 -9.95 21.35 13.49
CA ASP A 176 -9.91 22.75 13.91
C ASP A 176 -10.72 23.66 12.96
N ALA A 177 -10.80 23.30 11.69
CA ALA A 177 -11.63 23.97 10.70
C ALA A 177 -13.11 23.53 10.70
N GLY A 178 -13.53 22.65 11.63
CA GLY A 178 -14.86 22.05 11.66
C GLY A 178 -15.13 21.09 10.48
N LYS A 179 -14.08 20.58 9.86
CA LYS A 179 -14.14 19.77 8.63
C LYS A 179 -13.57 18.39 8.90
N ASN A 180 -14.42 17.41 9.15
CA ASN A 180 -14.05 16.03 9.45
C ASN A 180 -13.45 15.30 8.23
N MET A 181 -12.18 15.56 7.92
CA MET A 181 -11.46 14.72 6.96
C MET A 181 -11.16 13.35 7.58
N GLY A 182 -11.57 12.28 6.93
CA GLY A 182 -11.33 10.92 7.39
C GLY A 182 -9.95 10.39 7.01
N LYS A 183 -9.90 9.32 6.22
CA LYS A 183 -8.64 8.69 5.82
C LYS A 183 -7.97 9.45 4.68
N PHE A 184 -6.65 9.55 4.76
CA PHE A 184 -5.80 10.19 3.75
C PHE A 184 -4.71 9.23 3.28
N TYR A 185 -4.53 9.12 1.97
CA TYR A 185 -3.50 8.28 1.35
C TYR A 185 -2.79 9.05 0.24
N LEU A 186 -1.48 8.89 0.13
CA LEU A 186 -0.71 9.33 -1.03
C LEU A 186 -0.56 8.16 -2.02
N LEU A 187 -0.71 8.44 -3.30
CA LEU A 187 -0.53 7.52 -4.40
C LEU A 187 0.51 8.06 -5.39
N ALA A 188 1.06 7.17 -6.21
CA ALA A 188 2.00 7.53 -7.28
C ALA A 188 3.17 8.39 -6.79
N GLY A 189 3.89 7.94 -5.74
CA GLY A 189 5.02 8.71 -5.18
C GLY A 189 4.62 10.08 -4.62
N GLY A 190 3.39 10.24 -4.16
CA GLY A 190 2.89 11.50 -3.60
C GLY A 190 2.37 12.52 -4.62
N MET A 191 2.25 12.15 -5.90
CA MET A 191 1.68 13.03 -6.93
C MET A 191 0.16 13.12 -6.85
N ALA A 192 -0.51 12.10 -6.33
CA ALA A 192 -1.95 12.06 -6.13
C ALA A 192 -2.30 11.78 -4.67
N GLU A 193 -3.45 12.27 -4.25
CA GLU A 193 -3.99 12.13 -2.90
C GLU A 193 -5.37 11.47 -2.99
N VAL A 194 -5.63 10.51 -2.09
CA VAL A 194 -6.97 9.95 -1.89
C VAL A 194 -7.40 10.28 -0.47
N MET A 195 -8.58 10.85 -0.33
CA MET A 195 -9.14 11.28 0.93
C MET A 195 -10.63 11.01 0.98
N ASP A 196 -11.19 10.86 2.16
CA ASP A 196 -12.61 10.72 2.36
C ASP A 196 -13.15 11.86 3.23
N PHE A 197 -14.31 12.38 2.83
CA PHE A 197 -15.01 13.43 3.56
C PHE A 197 -16.44 12.98 3.86
N PRO A 198 -16.98 13.30 5.05
CA PRO A 198 -18.40 13.18 5.29
C PRO A 198 -19.16 14.22 4.48
N ALA A 199 -20.27 13.82 3.89
CA ALA A 199 -21.22 14.76 3.27
C ALA A 199 -22.17 15.26 4.33
N GLU A 200 -21.94 16.48 4.79
CA GLU A 200 -22.76 17.18 5.78
C GLU A 200 -23.69 18.19 5.11
N GLY A 201 -24.59 18.80 5.88
CA GLY A 201 -25.62 19.68 5.35
C GLY A 201 -25.14 20.99 4.74
N ASP A 202 -23.84 21.32 4.91
CA ASP A 202 -23.19 22.49 4.31
C ASP A 202 -22.59 22.22 2.92
N PHE A 203 -22.65 20.97 2.42
CA PHE A 203 -22.21 20.67 1.06
C PHE A 203 -23.19 21.25 0.03
N SER A 204 -22.70 22.13 -0.83
CA SER A 204 -23.52 22.92 -1.74
C SER A 204 -24.25 22.13 -2.83
N CYS A 205 -23.81 20.91 -3.12
CA CYS A 205 -24.38 20.04 -4.16
C CYS A 205 -24.96 18.73 -3.59
N LEU A 206 -25.61 18.78 -2.41
CA LEU A 206 -26.37 17.64 -1.91
C LEU A 206 -27.54 17.32 -2.84
N ASP A 207 -27.78 16.01 -3.06
CA ASP A 207 -28.85 15.45 -3.90
C ASP A 207 -28.84 15.92 -5.37
N VAL A 208 -27.74 16.56 -5.82
CA VAL A 208 -27.52 16.96 -7.21
C VAL A 208 -26.82 15.81 -7.95
N PRO A 209 -27.40 15.25 -9.05
CA PRO A 209 -26.74 14.24 -9.85
C PRO A 209 -25.43 14.74 -10.48
N PHE A 210 -24.43 13.89 -10.59
CA PHE A 210 -23.12 14.28 -11.15
C PHE A 210 -23.17 14.71 -12.62
N MET A 211 -24.19 14.29 -13.36
CA MET A 211 -24.42 14.73 -14.73
C MET A 211 -25.05 16.13 -14.82
N ASP A 212 -25.51 16.68 -13.71
CA ASP A 212 -26.10 18.04 -13.70
C ASP A 212 -25.03 19.10 -13.94
N LYS A 213 -25.39 20.16 -14.66
CA LYS A 213 -24.51 21.29 -14.97
C LYS A 213 -24.06 22.06 -13.72
N ALA A 214 -24.84 21.98 -12.63
CA ALA A 214 -24.49 22.56 -11.34
C ALA A 214 -23.36 21.81 -10.64
N PHE A 215 -23.15 20.52 -10.95
CA PHE A 215 -22.11 19.71 -10.36
C PHE A 215 -20.83 19.76 -11.20
N ARG A 216 -19.94 20.70 -10.91
CA ARG A 216 -18.68 20.88 -11.66
C ARG A 216 -17.47 20.61 -10.78
N LEU A 217 -16.79 19.49 -11.03
CA LEU A 217 -15.54 19.18 -10.37
C LEU A 217 -14.39 20.05 -10.89
N LYS A 218 -13.48 20.39 -9.99
CA LYS A 218 -12.18 20.96 -10.37
C LYS A 218 -11.40 20.01 -11.28
N LYS A 219 -10.48 20.60 -12.04
CA LYS A 219 -9.56 19.83 -12.86
C LYS A 219 -8.74 18.88 -11.96
N ASP A 220 -8.52 17.67 -12.44
CA ASP A 220 -7.74 16.63 -11.73
C ASP A 220 -8.32 16.23 -10.37
N VAL A 221 -9.65 16.27 -10.23
CA VAL A 221 -10.43 15.72 -9.13
C VAL A 221 -11.35 14.64 -9.67
N LEU A 222 -11.46 13.53 -8.93
CA LEU A 222 -12.35 12.41 -9.24
C LEU A 222 -13.05 11.96 -7.95
N ILE A 223 -14.35 11.78 -8.00
CA ILE A 223 -15.08 11.05 -6.97
C ILE A 223 -14.92 9.56 -7.28
N ALA A 224 -14.05 8.89 -6.52
CA ALA A 224 -13.71 7.50 -6.75
C ALA A 224 -14.81 6.54 -6.25
N ALA A 225 -15.44 6.86 -5.12
CA ALA A 225 -16.53 6.08 -4.55
C ALA A 225 -17.32 6.88 -3.51
N ILE A 226 -18.51 6.39 -3.17
CA ILE A 226 -19.33 6.87 -2.07
C ILE A 226 -19.61 5.70 -1.15
N LEU A 227 -19.41 5.90 0.16
CA LEU A 227 -19.80 4.95 1.19
C LEU A 227 -21.10 5.42 1.82
N ARG A 228 -22.19 4.68 1.59
CA ARG A 228 -23.54 4.98 2.07
C ARG A 228 -24.08 3.78 2.87
N GLY A 229 -24.41 3.98 4.13
CA GLY A 229 -24.94 2.90 4.97
C GLY A 229 -24.04 1.65 5.06
N GLY A 230 -22.72 1.81 4.93
CA GLY A 230 -21.75 0.70 4.90
C GLY A 230 -21.55 0.05 3.53
N GLU A 231 -22.26 0.47 2.50
CA GLU A 231 -22.11 0.00 1.12
C GLU A 231 -21.26 0.95 0.28
N LEU A 232 -20.35 0.36 -0.52
CA LEU A 232 -19.52 1.11 -1.46
C LEU A 232 -20.25 1.25 -2.79
N ILE A 233 -20.54 2.47 -3.18
CA ILE A 233 -21.18 2.85 -4.45
C ILE A 233 -20.09 3.40 -5.37
N ILE A 234 -19.94 2.80 -6.54
CA ILE A 234 -19.14 3.38 -7.63
C ILE A 234 -20.04 4.37 -8.37
N PRO A 235 -19.68 5.67 -8.39
CA PRO A 235 -20.57 6.68 -8.92
C PRO A 235 -20.72 6.61 -10.44
N SER A 236 -21.90 6.98 -10.90
CA SER A 236 -22.23 7.22 -12.30
C SER A 236 -22.77 8.64 -12.46
N GLY A 237 -23.04 9.07 -13.68
CA GLY A 237 -23.65 10.39 -13.93
C GLY A 237 -24.97 10.62 -13.19
N ALA A 238 -25.76 9.57 -12.98
CA ALA A 238 -27.04 9.64 -12.27
C ALA A 238 -26.90 9.59 -10.72
N THR A 239 -25.70 9.37 -10.21
CA THR A 239 -25.44 9.30 -8.77
C THR A 239 -25.42 10.71 -8.18
N ALA A 240 -26.01 10.87 -6.99
CA ALA A 240 -25.93 12.09 -6.20
C ALA A 240 -25.36 11.80 -4.81
N ILE A 241 -24.64 12.76 -4.25
CA ILE A 241 -24.16 12.72 -2.86
C ILE A 241 -25.33 13.08 -1.95
N ARG A 242 -25.54 12.29 -0.90
CA ARG A 242 -26.60 12.51 0.10
C ARG A 242 -26.00 12.84 1.46
N LYS A 243 -26.76 13.51 2.28
CA LYS A 243 -26.38 13.76 3.68
C LYS A 243 -26.08 12.44 4.40
N GLY A 244 -24.94 12.38 5.08
CA GLY A 244 -24.46 11.19 5.78
C GLY A 244 -23.62 10.23 4.93
N ASP A 245 -23.44 10.49 3.63
CA ASP A 245 -22.46 9.77 2.82
C ASP A 245 -21.04 10.07 3.25
N ARG A 246 -20.12 9.14 3.01
CA ARG A 246 -18.69 9.42 2.99
C ARG A 246 -18.20 9.37 1.57
N VAL A 247 -17.66 10.48 1.08
CA VAL A 247 -17.23 10.64 -0.31
C VAL A 247 -15.73 10.43 -0.42
N ILE A 248 -15.32 9.42 -1.18
CA ILE A 248 -13.91 9.10 -1.43
C ILE A 248 -13.47 9.82 -2.71
N ILE A 249 -12.48 10.70 -2.56
CA ILE A 249 -12.01 11.58 -3.61
C ILE A 249 -10.57 11.25 -3.92
N ALA A 250 -10.24 11.16 -5.20
CA ALA A 250 -8.88 11.18 -5.71
C ALA A 250 -8.59 12.54 -6.34
N SER A 251 -7.48 13.15 -5.97
CA SER A 251 -7.10 14.47 -6.47
C SER A 251 -5.61 14.56 -6.73
N SER A 252 -5.21 15.41 -7.68
CA SER A 252 -3.81 15.84 -7.77
C SER A 252 -3.43 16.60 -6.51
N ARG A 253 -2.24 16.35 -5.98
CA ARG A 253 -1.69 17.05 -4.80
C ARG A 253 -1.70 18.59 -4.96
N LYS A 254 -1.70 19.09 -6.19
CA LYS A 254 -1.74 20.54 -6.48
C LYS A 254 -3.03 21.20 -6.00
N ASN A 255 -4.14 20.47 -5.94
CA ASN A 255 -5.46 21.01 -5.57
C ASN A 255 -5.61 21.30 -4.07
N ARG A 256 -4.82 20.67 -3.19
CA ARG A 256 -4.82 20.89 -1.73
C ARG A 256 -6.21 20.89 -1.11
N ILE A 257 -7.05 19.90 -1.43
CA ILE A 257 -8.44 19.82 -0.96
C ILE A 257 -8.48 19.57 0.55
N ARG A 258 -9.21 20.41 1.28
CA ARG A 258 -9.38 20.36 2.75
C ARG A 258 -10.83 20.11 3.17
N SER A 259 -11.79 20.29 2.27
CA SER A 259 -13.22 20.06 2.52
C SER A 259 -13.93 19.57 1.27
N LEU A 260 -15.11 18.97 1.46
CA LEU A 260 -15.89 18.47 0.35
C LEU A 260 -16.30 19.58 -0.64
N ASN A 261 -16.63 20.79 -0.15
CA ASN A 261 -16.97 21.91 -1.03
C ASN A 261 -15.81 22.35 -1.95
N GLU A 262 -14.56 22.11 -1.53
CA GLU A 262 -13.39 22.51 -2.32
C GLU A 262 -13.14 21.63 -3.55
N ILE A 263 -13.90 20.54 -3.76
CA ILE A 263 -13.84 19.76 -5.00
C ILE A 263 -14.53 20.43 -6.17
N LEU A 264 -15.41 21.38 -5.89
CA LEU A 264 -16.22 22.09 -6.88
C LEU A 264 -15.48 23.31 -7.44
N ASN A 265 -15.77 23.68 -8.70
CA ASN A 265 -15.32 24.91 -9.31
C ASN A 265 -16.13 26.10 -8.83
#